data_e51d3d5d6a1c76b3c3632156764bd068
#
_entry.id   e51d3d5d6a1c76b3c3632156764bd068
#
_cell.length_a   1.000
_cell.length_b   1.000
_cell.length_c   1.000
_cell.angle_alpha   90.00
_cell.angle_beta   90.00
_cell.angle_gamma   90.00
#
_symmetry.space_group_name_H-M   'P 1'
#
loop_
_entity.id
_entity.type
_entity.pdbx_description
1 polymer ?
#
loop_
_entity_poly.entity_id
_entity_poly.type
_entity_poly.pdbx_seq_one_letter_code
_entity_poly.pdbx_strand_id
1 'polypeptide(L)'
;MNLRIVASHTIVCLCFAVASNAQIYKDPKAGIDERVEDLLSRMTLEEKIAQMNMNGMGEYRQLPYGAGVVESPFISVQEIARMSAETKRYAREHTRLGIPPIQIGECLHGQLAMGATIFPQAIAQGSTWNPALVERMASAIALEASASGVDQALSPLFDLAREPRYGRTEECFGEDPYLVARMGTAFVEGMQGKAEYTRAHGIAPGKLMCTAKHFAGYSVPAGGVNLGPASLGEREMRTLHLYPFEKAVKEANVCAVMPSYNEVDGIPAHCNRWLLTDVLRGEWGFRGYVFTDYGGLSHLYNFHHVAADASEAAVMGLNAGVDFEAARPDAYAHLLELVKAGKVKEEQIDTAVRRILRAKFMAGLFEKPYPDPGRLAEVVHRPEHVALALEVAQESAVLLKNDSALLPLDASKLKSLAVIGPNADQVQYGDYTYTRDNRSGVTILQGLRDRLGNRVRINYAKGCDITGSDRSGIAAAVEAASKSDVAVVVLGETSVILSGLGWGVGLGENEPRDPFVSG
;
A
#
# COMPACT_ATOMS: atom_id res chain seq x y z
N MET A 1 34.55 -53.23 -44.02
CA MET A 1 33.15 -52.81 -43.79
C MET A 1 32.96 -52.57 -42.26
N ASN A 2 33.46 -51.47 -41.68
CA ASN A 2 33.26 -51.13 -40.26
C ASN A 2 33.87 -49.74 -39.94
N LEU A 3 33.39 -48.67 -40.64
CA LEU A 3 33.85 -47.29 -40.34
C LEU A 3 32.73 -46.25 -40.47
N ARG A 4 31.44 -46.64 -40.28
CA ARG A 4 30.32 -45.70 -40.40
C ARG A 4 29.43 -45.54 -39.14
N ILE A 5 29.78 -46.13 -37.98
CA ILE A 5 28.94 -46.09 -36.78
C ILE A 5 29.50 -45.15 -35.69
N VAL A 6 30.75 -44.70 -35.77
CA VAL A 6 31.36 -43.84 -34.72
C VAL A 6 31.05 -42.34 -34.88
N ALA A 7 30.68 -41.89 -36.10
CA ALA A 7 30.43 -40.46 -36.35
C ALA A 7 29.05 -39.95 -35.88
N SER A 8 28.09 -40.85 -35.63
CA SER A 8 26.70 -40.45 -35.31
C SER A 8 26.46 -40.15 -33.82
N HIS A 9 27.32 -40.65 -32.92
CA HIS A 9 27.11 -40.44 -31.46
C HIS A 9 27.77 -39.18 -30.90
N THR A 10 28.76 -38.62 -31.58
CA THR A 10 29.49 -37.43 -31.11
C THR A 10 28.71 -36.13 -31.38
N ILE A 11 27.86 -36.09 -32.41
CA ILE A 11 27.09 -34.91 -32.80
C ILE A 11 25.88 -34.71 -31.88
N VAL A 12 25.27 -35.77 -31.34
CA VAL A 12 24.12 -35.70 -30.46
C VAL A 12 24.51 -35.16 -29.06
N CYS A 13 25.71 -35.49 -28.57
CA CYS A 13 26.17 -34.98 -27.28
C CYS A 13 26.54 -33.47 -27.29
N LEU A 14 27.01 -32.93 -28.42
CA LEU A 14 27.31 -31.49 -28.51
C LEU A 14 26.05 -30.60 -28.57
N CYS A 15 24.97 -31.09 -29.14
CA CYS A 15 23.72 -30.32 -29.17
C CYS A 15 23.05 -30.17 -27.79
N PHE A 16 23.19 -31.14 -26.89
CA PHE A 16 22.66 -31.06 -25.54
C PHE A 16 23.50 -30.15 -24.61
N ALA A 17 24.80 -30.03 -24.84
CA ALA A 17 25.69 -29.16 -24.04
C ALA A 17 25.53 -27.67 -24.38
N VAL A 18 25.07 -27.33 -25.59
CA VAL A 18 24.83 -25.91 -25.97
C VAL A 18 23.48 -25.41 -25.49
N ALA A 19 22.48 -26.28 -25.32
CA ALA A 19 21.16 -25.89 -24.79
C ALA A 19 21.18 -25.55 -23.30
N SER A 20 22.15 -26.04 -22.51
CA SER A 20 22.23 -25.82 -21.07
C SER A 20 22.80 -24.43 -20.66
N ASN A 21 23.33 -23.65 -21.62
CA ASN A 21 23.91 -22.31 -21.34
C ASN A 21 23.00 -21.13 -21.68
N ALA A 22 21.86 -21.34 -22.32
CA ALA A 22 20.91 -20.27 -22.60
C ALA A 22 20.30 -19.75 -21.29
N GLN A 23 20.37 -18.43 -21.06
CA GLN A 23 19.73 -17.77 -19.93
C GLN A 23 18.27 -17.46 -20.27
N ILE A 24 17.39 -18.47 -20.15
CA ILE A 24 15.98 -18.39 -20.54
C ILE A 24 15.29 -17.25 -19.80
N TYR A 25 15.68 -17.00 -18.53
CA TYR A 25 15.09 -15.92 -17.74
C TYR A 25 15.29 -14.51 -18.35
N LYS A 26 16.27 -14.35 -19.25
CA LYS A 26 16.53 -13.09 -19.97
C LYS A 26 15.77 -12.97 -21.29
N ASP A 27 15.14 -14.04 -21.76
CA ASP A 27 14.33 -13.98 -22.98
C ASP A 27 12.92 -13.46 -22.66
N PRO A 28 12.55 -12.24 -23.11
CA PRO A 28 11.22 -11.69 -22.84
C PRO A 28 10.08 -12.42 -23.56
N LYS A 29 10.39 -13.34 -24.50
CA LYS A 29 9.41 -14.15 -25.21
C LYS A 29 9.12 -15.48 -24.52
N ALA A 30 9.98 -15.92 -23.60
CA ALA A 30 9.76 -17.14 -22.84
C ALA A 30 8.64 -16.94 -21.81
N GLY A 31 7.95 -18.03 -21.45
CA GLY A 31 6.87 -18.01 -20.48
C GLY A 31 7.35 -17.61 -19.08
N ILE A 32 6.51 -16.88 -18.33
CA ILE A 32 6.89 -16.39 -16.98
C ILE A 32 7.34 -17.55 -16.09
N ASP A 33 6.57 -18.64 -16.04
CA ASP A 33 6.89 -19.76 -15.16
C ASP A 33 8.21 -20.47 -15.61
N GLU A 34 8.50 -20.54 -16.91
CA GLU A 34 9.76 -21.05 -17.43
C GLU A 34 10.96 -20.15 -17.06
N ARG A 35 10.79 -18.83 -17.15
CA ARG A 35 11.79 -17.85 -16.74
C ARG A 35 12.09 -17.93 -15.24
N VAL A 36 11.04 -18.12 -14.43
CA VAL A 36 11.17 -18.28 -12.97
C VAL A 36 12.01 -19.51 -12.63
N GLU A 37 11.71 -20.67 -13.21
CA GLU A 37 12.43 -21.91 -12.89
C GLU A 37 13.89 -21.85 -13.40
N ASP A 38 14.15 -21.29 -14.58
CA ASP A 38 15.52 -21.08 -15.06
C ASP A 38 16.32 -20.16 -14.14
N LEU A 39 15.75 -19.02 -13.69
CA LEU A 39 16.43 -18.11 -12.79
C LEU A 39 16.68 -18.74 -11.41
N LEU A 40 15.66 -19.35 -10.82
CA LEU A 40 15.72 -19.99 -9.51
C LEU A 40 16.82 -21.08 -9.47
N SER A 41 16.93 -21.89 -10.53
CA SER A 41 17.94 -22.95 -10.64
C SER A 41 19.38 -22.44 -10.67
N ARG A 42 19.58 -21.14 -10.97
CA ARG A 42 20.90 -20.49 -11.05
C ARG A 42 21.31 -19.78 -9.75
N MET A 43 20.37 -19.57 -8.83
CA MET A 43 20.58 -18.81 -7.61
C MET A 43 21.30 -19.64 -6.53
N THR A 44 22.22 -19.02 -5.82
CA THR A 44 22.74 -19.56 -4.55
C THR A 44 21.71 -19.38 -3.45
N LEU A 45 21.89 -20.09 -2.32
CA LEU A 45 20.99 -19.97 -1.18
C LEU A 45 20.96 -18.52 -0.63
N GLU A 46 22.13 -17.85 -0.58
CA GLU A 46 22.24 -16.47 -0.15
C GLU A 46 21.49 -15.51 -1.10
N GLU A 47 21.58 -15.72 -2.40
CA GLU A 47 20.83 -14.94 -3.38
C GLU A 47 19.31 -15.16 -3.27
N LYS A 48 18.88 -16.39 -2.98
CA LYS A 48 17.47 -16.72 -2.72
C LYS A 48 16.97 -15.98 -1.48
N ILE A 49 17.69 -16.06 -0.36
CA ILE A 49 17.31 -15.38 0.88
C ILE A 49 17.31 -13.86 0.72
N ALA A 50 18.25 -13.29 -0.05
CA ALA A 50 18.25 -11.87 -0.35
C ALA A 50 16.99 -11.40 -1.09
N GLN A 51 16.34 -12.26 -1.88
CA GLN A 51 15.06 -11.92 -2.52
C GLN A 51 13.88 -11.92 -1.54
N MET A 52 14.01 -12.51 -0.36
CA MET A 52 12.97 -12.58 0.67
C MET A 52 13.00 -11.40 1.65
N ASN A 53 13.90 -10.44 1.44
CA ASN A 53 14.17 -9.34 2.38
C ASN A 53 14.04 -7.97 1.73
N MET A 54 13.63 -6.97 2.54
CA MET A 54 13.56 -5.57 2.19
C MET A 54 14.80 -4.81 2.65
N ASN A 55 15.19 -3.79 1.87
CA ASN A 55 16.29 -2.89 2.20
C ASN A 55 15.95 -1.46 1.74
N GLY A 56 16.59 -0.46 2.33
CA GLY A 56 16.46 0.92 1.89
C GLY A 56 17.09 1.16 0.51
N MET A 57 16.48 2.02 -0.31
CA MET A 57 17.04 2.38 -1.63
C MET A 57 18.47 2.92 -1.57
N GLY A 58 18.87 3.58 -0.48
CA GLY A 58 20.25 4.08 -0.28
C GLY A 58 21.30 3.00 0.00
N GLU A 59 20.88 1.79 0.35
CA GLU A 59 21.76 0.71 0.82
C GLU A 59 22.15 -0.28 -0.28
N TYR A 60 21.53 -0.23 -1.45
CA TYR A 60 21.64 -1.26 -2.50
C TYR A 60 23.08 -1.57 -2.95
N ARG A 61 24.00 -0.58 -2.89
CA ARG A 61 25.43 -0.79 -3.24
C ARG A 61 26.19 -1.66 -2.24
N GLN A 62 25.64 -1.86 -1.05
CA GLN A 62 26.24 -2.65 0.03
C GLN A 62 25.68 -4.09 0.08
N LEU A 63 24.75 -4.42 -0.82
CA LEU A 63 24.05 -5.71 -0.85
C LEU A 63 24.69 -6.64 -1.89
N PRO A 64 25.59 -7.54 -1.51
CA PRO A 64 26.35 -8.38 -2.44
C PRO A 64 25.46 -9.33 -3.24
N TYR A 65 24.33 -9.72 -2.69
CA TYR A 65 23.37 -10.65 -3.30
C TYR A 65 22.12 -9.94 -3.89
N GLY A 66 22.12 -8.59 -3.90
CA GLY A 66 20.96 -7.80 -4.31
C GLY A 66 19.90 -7.69 -3.22
N ALA A 67 18.73 -7.22 -3.59
CA ALA A 67 17.56 -7.09 -2.71
C ALA A 67 16.30 -7.62 -3.41
N GLY A 68 15.38 -8.20 -2.63
CA GLY A 68 14.06 -8.56 -3.11
C GLY A 68 13.22 -7.35 -3.41
N VAL A 69 13.13 -6.47 -2.42
CA VAL A 69 12.36 -5.22 -2.43
C VAL A 69 13.20 -4.07 -1.90
N VAL A 70 12.94 -2.87 -2.39
CA VAL A 70 13.46 -1.62 -1.84
C VAL A 70 12.32 -0.65 -1.57
N GLU A 71 12.42 0.07 -0.46
CA GLU A 71 11.41 1.05 -0.08
C GLU A 71 11.70 2.41 -0.69
N SER A 72 10.65 3.07 -1.22
CA SER A 72 10.71 4.47 -1.64
C SER A 72 10.83 5.36 -0.41
N PRO A 73 11.83 6.23 -0.33
CA PRO A 73 11.91 7.21 0.74
C PRO A 73 10.81 8.27 0.61
N PHE A 74 10.43 8.88 1.72
CA PHE A 74 9.40 9.95 1.77
C PHE A 74 10.01 11.31 1.41
N ILE A 75 10.28 11.51 0.12
CA ILE A 75 10.91 12.72 -0.45
C ILE A 75 10.17 13.15 -1.74
N SER A 76 10.77 14.01 -2.55
CA SER A 76 10.17 14.43 -3.81
C SER A 76 10.12 13.31 -4.85
N VAL A 77 9.09 13.33 -5.72
CA VAL A 77 8.95 12.37 -6.82
C VAL A 77 10.17 12.38 -7.74
N GLN A 78 10.83 13.54 -7.94
CA GLN A 78 12.03 13.68 -8.75
C GLN A 78 13.21 12.92 -8.15
N GLU A 79 13.41 13.06 -6.85
CA GLU A 79 14.52 12.41 -6.17
C GLU A 79 14.27 10.90 -6.06
N ILE A 80 13.02 10.48 -5.82
CA ILE A 80 12.63 9.05 -5.87
C ILE A 80 12.96 8.47 -7.24
N ALA A 81 12.60 9.13 -8.33
CA ALA A 81 12.86 8.65 -9.69
C ALA A 81 14.36 8.52 -9.97
N ARG A 82 15.17 9.50 -9.53
CA ARG A 82 16.63 9.45 -9.65
C ARG A 82 17.21 8.25 -8.91
N MET A 83 16.86 8.09 -7.65
CA MET A 83 17.32 6.96 -6.81
C MET A 83 16.86 5.62 -7.36
N SER A 84 15.63 5.54 -7.86
CA SER A 84 15.09 4.35 -8.51
C SER A 84 15.91 3.94 -9.73
N ALA A 85 16.18 4.90 -10.62
CA ALA A 85 16.98 4.65 -11.82
C ALA A 85 18.39 4.13 -11.46
N GLU A 86 19.04 4.72 -10.47
CA GLU A 86 20.35 4.30 -9.99
C GLU A 86 20.33 2.91 -9.37
N THR A 87 19.36 2.63 -8.49
CA THR A 87 19.21 1.34 -7.79
C THR A 87 18.96 0.21 -8.80
N LYS A 88 18.01 0.39 -9.70
CA LYS A 88 17.65 -0.63 -10.70
C LYS A 88 18.77 -0.86 -11.71
N ARG A 89 19.47 0.20 -12.11
CA ARG A 89 20.65 0.08 -12.99
C ARG A 89 21.76 -0.70 -12.30
N TYR A 90 22.10 -0.34 -11.08
CA TYR A 90 23.13 -1.05 -10.33
C TYR A 90 22.80 -2.54 -10.17
N ALA A 91 21.56 -2.87 -9.79
CA ALA A 91 21.14 -4.25 -9.65
C ALA A 91 21.31 -5.05 -10.94
N ARG A 92 20.94 -4.47 -12.10
CA ARG A 92 21.07 -5.16 -13.40
C ARG A 92 22.52 -5.31 -13.88
N GLU A 93 23.37 -4.30 -13.62
CA GLU A 93 24.71 -4.21 -14.22
C GLU A 93 25.81 -4.75 -13.30
N HIS A 94 25.60 -4.74 -11.97
CA HIS A 94 26.65 -5.05 -11.00
C HIS A 94 26.35 -6.25 -10.09
N THR A 95 25.19 -6.90 -10.23
CA THR A 95 24.93 -8.17 -9.54
C THR A 95 25.05 -9.35 -10.50
N ARG A 96 25.38 -10.53 -9.98
CA ARG A 96 25.68 -11.73 -10.80
C ARG A 96 24.55 -12.15 -11.74
N LEU A 97 23.31 -12.06 -11.28
CA LEU A 97 22.11 -12.48 -12.03
C LEU A 97 21.32 -11.29 -12.59
N GLY A 98 21.66 -10.07 -12.22
CA GLY A 98 21.00 -8.87 -12.72
C GLY A 98 19.53 -8.76 -12.31
N ILE A 99 19.15 -9.26 -11.12
CA ILE A 99 17.76 -9.28 -10.63
C ILE A 99 17.37 -7.90 -10.11
N PRO A 100 16.42 -7.18 -10.74
CA PRO A 100 15.97 -5.88 -10.26
C PRO A 100 15.17 -6.04 -8.95
N PRO A 101 15.33 -5.14 -7.97
CA PRO A 101 14.43 -5.11 -6.81
C PRO A 101 13.04 -4.61 -7.23
N ILE A 102 12.00 -5.06 -6.52
CA ILE A 102 10.69 -4.41 -6.54
C ILE A 102 10.79 -3.13 -5.72
N GLN A 103 10.42 -2.00 -6.27
CA GLN A 103 10.30 -0.75 -5.52
C GLN A 103 8.88 -0.60 -5.01
N ILE A 104 8.71 -0.55 -3.68
CA ILE A 104 7.42 -0.30 -3.06
C ILE A 104 7.21 1.17 -2.76
N GLY A 105 5.94 1.58 -2.66
CA GLY A 105 5.52 2.90 -2.20
C GLY A 105 4.10 2.86 -1.65
N GLU A 106 3.81 3.75 -0.70
CA GLU A 106 2.46 3.96 -0.21
C GLU A 106 1.67 4.77 -1.24
N CYS A 107 0.47 4.29 -1.57
CA CYS A 107 -0.35 4.84 -2.64
C CYS A 107 -1.86 4.79 -2.32
N LEU A 108 -2.27 4.96 -1.06
CA LEU A 108 -3.65 4.80 -0.62
C LEU A 108 -4.59 5.83 -1.27
N HIS A 109 -4.14 7.08 -1.37
CA HIS A 109 -4.90 8.18 -1.94
C HIS A 109 -4.02 9.20 -2.70
N GLY A 110 -3.01 8.69 -3.35
CA GLY A 110 -1.90 9.34 -4.02
C GLY A 110 -0.59 8.70 -3.61
N GLN A 111 0.47 8.88 -4.37
CA GLN A 111 1.79 8.44 -3.95
C GLN A 111 2.24 9.27 -2.74
N LEU A 112 2.72 8.62 -1.68
CA LEU A 112 3.30 9.30 -0.51
C LEU A 112 4.67 9.91 -0.89
N ALA A 113 4.62 10.97 -1.69
CA ALA A 113 5.80 11.68 -2.18
C ALA A 113 5.47 13.15 -2.44
N MET A 114 6.43 14.02 -2.14
CA MET A 114 6.26 15.44 -2.40
C MET A 114 6.13 15.72 -3.90
N GLY A 115 5.05 16.38 -4.30
CA GLY A 115 4.74 16.73 -5.67
C GLY A 115 3.74 15.80 -6.37
N ALA A 116 3.39 14.67 -5.78
CA ALA A 116 2.31 13.82 -6.30
C ALA A 116 0.92 14.43 -6.04
N THR A 117 -0.06 14.01 -6.83
CA THR A 117 -1.47 14.40 -6.62
C THR A 117 -2.02 13.70 -5.37
N ILE A 118 -2.64 14.49 -4.48
CA ILE A 118 -3.34 13.99 -3.30
C ILE A 118 -4.83 13.91 -3.63
N PHE A 119 -5.41 12.73 -3.43
CA PHE A 119 -6.84 12.46 -3.55
C PHE A 119 -7.48 12.37 -2.16
N PRO A 120 -8.82 12.43 -2.04
CA PRO A 120 -9.50 12.17 -0.78
C PRO A 120 -9.16 10.80 -0.21
N GLN A 121 -9.17 10.69 1.12
CA GLN A 121 -8.93 9.45 1.86
C GLN A 121 -9.90 8.32 1.50
N ALA A 122 -9.53 7.07 1.76
CA ALA A 122 -10.32 5.90 1.39
C ALA A 122 -11.76 5.94 1.94
N ILE A 123 -11.96 6.44 3.15
CA ILE A 123 -13.31 6.60 3.72
C ILE A 123 -14.18 7.57 2.89
N ALA A 124 -13.58 8.63 2.34
CA ALA A 124 -14.26 9.54 1.43
C ALA A 124 -14.48 8.89 0.06
N GLN A 125 -13.51 8.13 -0.46
CA GLN A 125 -13.67 7.35 -1.69
C GLN A 125 -14.84 6.36 -1.56
N GLY A 126 -14.94 5.65 -0.42
CA GLY A 126 -16.06 4.76 -0.12
C GLY A 126 -17.42 5.48 -0.09
N SER A 127 -17.44 6.72 0.44
CA SER A 127 -18.65 7.54 0.51
C SER A 127 -19.21 7.95 -0.86
N THR A 128 -18.43 7.86 -1.93
CA THR A 128 -18.92 8.11 -3.31
C THR A 128 -19.86 7.02 -3.81
N TRP A 129 -19.77 5.79 -3.30
CA TRP A 129 -20.50 4.62 -3.83
C TRP A 129 -20.26 4.38 -5.33
N ASN A 130 -19.16 4.91 -5.88
CA ASN A 130 -18.84 4.91 -7.30
C ASN A 130 -17.53 4.15 -7.60
N PRO A 131 -17.58 2.81 -7.77
CA PRO A 131 -16.39 2.01 -8.08
C PRO A 131 -15.68 2.46 -9.38
N ALA A 132 -16.44 2.96 -10.38
CA ALA A 132 -15.83 3.42 -11.63
C ALA A 132 -14.98 4.70 -11.42
N LEU A 133 -15.39 5.58 -10.52
CA LEU A 133 -14.62 6.76 -10.14
C LEU A 133 -13.33 6.36 -9.39
N VAL A 134 -13.43 5.39 -8.47
CA VAL A 134 -12.27 4.85 -7.74
C VAL A 134 -11.29 4.16 -8.69
N GLU A 135 -11.74 3.41 -9.69
CA GLU A 135 -10.89 2.81 -10.71
C GLU A 135 -10.13 3.88 -11.54
N ARG A 136 -10.80 4.96 -11.93
CA ARG A 136 -10.17 6.09 -12.64
C ARG A 136 -9.11 6.77 -11.77
N MET A 137 -9.44 7.04 -10.52
CA MET A 137 -8.54 7.64 -9.55
C MET A 137 -7.30 6.75 -9.32
N ALA A 138 -7.48 5.47 -9.04
CA ALA A 138 -6.38 4.52 -8.86
C ALA A 138 -5.49 4.41 -10.12
N SER A 139 -6.09 4.53 -11.33
CA SER A 139 -5.33 4.57 -12.58
C SER A 139 -4.43 5.81 -12.69
N ALA A 140 -4.90 6.97 -12.22
CA ALA A 140 -4.10 8.20 -12.17
C ALA A 140 -2.95 8.06 -11.16
N ILE A 141 -3.23 7.53 -9.97
CA ILE A 141 -2.21 7.25 -8.93
C ILE A 141 -1.14 6.30 -9.48
N ALA A 142 -1.54 5.20 -10.13
CA ALA A 142 -0.62 4.24 -10.73
C ALA A 142 0.30 4.89 -11.76
N LEU A 143 -0.25 5.74 -12.63
CA LEU A 143 0.50 6.43 -13.66
C LEU A 143 1.59 7.35 -13.06
N GLU A 144 1.24 8.14 -12.04
CA GLU A 144 2.18 9.03 -11.35
C GLU A 144 3.28 8.23 -10.62
N ALA A 145 2.88 7.25 -9.81
CA ALA A 145 3.80 6.46 -9.01
C ALA A 145 4.73 5.59 -9.88
N SER A 146 4.23 5.01 -10.98
CA SER A 146 5.06 4.25 -11.91
C SER A 146 6.10 5.12 -12.61
N ALA A 147 5.79 6.38 -12.88
CA ALA A 147 6.73 7.34 -13.48
C ALA A 147 7.90 7.66 -12.54
N SER A 148 7.67 7.65 -11.21
CA SER A 148 8.73 7.79 -10.20
C SER A 148 9.50 6.49 -9.93
N GLY A 149 9.09 5.38 -10.54
CA GLY A 149 9.77 4.09 -10.46
C GLY A 149 9.18 3.12 -9.45
N VAL A 150 8.07 3.44 -8.78
CA VAL A 150 7.34 2.48 -7.95
C VAL A 150 6.84 1.33 -8.83
N ASP A 151 6.95 0.11 -8.33
CA ASP A 151 6.52 -1.13 -8.99
C ASP A 151 5.35 -1.79 -8.27
N GLN A 152 5.24 -1.54 -6.97
CA GLN A 152 4.18 -2.10 -6.12
C GLN A 152 3.68 -1.07 -5.11
N ALA A 153 2.37 -0.92 -5.06
CA ALA A 153 1.67 -0.11 -4.07
C ALA A 153 1.32 -0.96 -2.83
N LEU A 154 1.59 -0.44 -1.63
CA LEU A 154 1.12 -1.02 -0.38
C LEU A 154 -0.34 -0.60 -0.11
N SER A 155 -1.19 -0.85 -1.07
CA SER A 155 -2.62 -0.51 -1.07
C SER A 155 -3.39 -1.41 -2.05
N PRO A 156 -4.74 -1.47 -1.95
CA PRO A 156 -5.63 -0.81 -0.99
C PRO A 156 -5.85 -1.60 0.29
N LEU A 157 -6.51 -0.96 1.29
CA LEU A 157 -7.04 -1.66 2.45
C LEU A 157 -8.37 -2.33 2.13
N PHE A 158 -8.53 -3.55 2.68
CA PHE A 158 -9.78 -4.31 2.67
C PHE A 158 -10.35 -4.52 4.07
N ASP A 159 -9.81 -3.77 5.05
CA ASP A 159 -10.31 -3.72 6.42
C ASP A 159 -11.70 -3.09 6.47
N LEU A 160 -12.54 -3.59 7.39
CA LEU A 160 -13.90 -3.09 7.61
C LEU A 160 -13.92 -2.12 8.78
N ALA A 161 -14.27 -0.85 8.57
CA ALA A 161 -14.33 0.19 9.59
C ALA A 161 -15.48 -0.03 10.58
N ARG A 162 -15.50 -1.15 11.31
CA ARG A 162 -16.58 -1.55 12.24
C ARG A 162 -16.33 -1.17 13.69
N GLU A 163 -15.08 -0.93 14.07
CA GLU A 163 -14.70 -0.42 15.40
C GLU A 163 -14.18 1.01 15.25
N PRO A 164 -14.96 2.04 15.62
CA PRO A 164 -14.58 3.44 15.40
C PRO A 164 -13.30 3.86 16.14
N ARG A 165 -12.94 3.16 17.24
CA ARG A 165 -11.73 3.43 18.01
C ARG A 165 -10.47 2.79 17.44
N TYR A 166 -10.60 2.03 16.35
CA TYR A 166 -9.49 1.35 15.66
C TYR A 166 -8.32 2.29 15.30
N GLY A 167 -8.61 3.56 15.02
CA GLY A 167 -7.61 4.58 14.73
C GLY A 167 -7.21 4.71 13.25
N ARG A 168 -7.46 3.67 12.43
CA ARG A 168 -7.16 3.66 10.98
C ARG A 168 -8.41 3.64 10.11
N THR A 169 -9.52 4.14 10.62
CA THR A 169 -10.83 4.17 9.92
C THR A 169 -10.76 4.97 8.61
N GLU A 170 -9.97 6.04 8.56
CA GLU A 170 -9.84 6.87 7.36
C GLU A 170 -9.23 6.12 6.17
N GLU A 171 -8.43 5.07 6.42
CA GLU A 171 -7.82 4.24 5.39
C GLU A 171 -8.78 3.19 4.79
N CYS A 172 -9.95 3.00 5.40
CA CYS A 172 -10.94 1.99 5.01
C CYS A 172 -12.01 2.59 4.10
N PHE A 173 -12.52 1.81 3.12
CA PHE A 173 -13.63 2.24 2.26
C PHE A 173 -15.00 2.26 2.99
N GLY A 174 -15.09 1.73 4.20
CA GLY A 174 -16.31 1.70 5.00
C GLY A 174 -16.45 0.44 5.85
N GLU A 175 -17.65 0.24 6.42
CA GLU A 175 -17.94 -0.87 7.33
C GLU A 175 -18.65 -2.07 6.65
N ASP A 176 -19.21 -1.86 5.45
CA ASP A 176 -19.95 -2.88 4.72
C ASP A 176 -19.01 -3.75 3.87
N PRO A 177 -18.98 -5.08 4.04
CA PRO A 177 -18.06 -5.96 3.35
C PRO A 177 -18.26 -5.97 1.83
N TYR A 178 -19.49 -5.79 1.33
CA TYR A 178 -19.76 -5.74 -0.09
C TYR A 178 -19.23 -4.43 -0.70
N LEU A 179 -19.50 -3.29 -0.06
CA LEU A 179 -18.99 -1.98 -0.52
C LEU A 179 -17.46 -1.98 -0.55
N VAL A 180 -16.82 -2.42 0.55
CA VAL A 180 -15.34 -2.51 0.62
C VAL A 180 -14.80 -3.43 -0.47
N ALA A 181 -15.43 -4.57 -0.72
CA ALA A 181 -15.04 -5.47 -1.80
C ALA A 181 -15.14 -4.80 -3.17
N ARG A 182 -16.22 -4.07 -3.45
CA ARG A 182 -16.42 -3.40 -4.74
C ARG A 182 -15.44 -2.25 -4.97
N MET A 183 -15.26 -1.39 -3.94
CA MET A 183 -14.32 -0.27 -4.01
C MET A 183 -12.86 -0.75 -4.09
N GLY A 184 -12.48 -1.70 -3.22
CA GLY A 184 -11.13 -2.25 -3.22
C GLY A 184 -10.79 -3.00 -4.51
N THR A 185 -11.73 -3.78 -5.07
CA THR A 185 -11.54 -4.45 -6.38
C THR A 185 -11.35 -3.43 -7.49
N ALA A 186 -12.17 -2.38 -7.54
CA ALA A 186 -12.04 -1.30 -8.52
C ALA A 186 -10.70 -0.56 -8.38
N PHE A 187 -10.25 -0.32 -7.15
CA PHE A 187 -8.93 0.26 -6.89
C PHE A 187 -7.81 -0.64 -7.43
N VAL A 188 -7.83 -1.95 -7.14
CA VAL A 188 -6.85 -2.90 -7.67
C VAL A 188 -6.86 -2.92 -9.20
N GLU A 189 -8.03 -2.96 -9.84
CA GLU A 189 -8.15 -2.92 -11.29
C GLU A 189 -7.63 -1.61 -11.89
N GLY A 190 -7.86 -0.49 -11.22
CA GLY A 190 -7.28 0.79 -11.59
C GLY A 190 -5.76 0.81 -11.52
N MET A 191 -5.20 0.27 -10.45
CA MET A 191 -3.75 0.20 -10.24
C MET A 191 -3.06 -0.82 -11.13
N GLN A 192 -3.55 -2.07 -11.18
CA GLN A 192 -2.91 -3.19 -11.86
C GLN A 192 -3.35 -3.38 -13.30
N GLY A 193 -4.59 -2.98 -13.63
CA GLY A 193 -5.31 -3.39 -14.83
C GLY A 193 -6.30 -4.52 -14.55
N LYS A 194 -7.19 -4.78 -15.51
CA LYS A 194 -8.22 -5.81 -15.39
C LYS A 194 -7.63 -7.21 -15.21
N ALA A 195 -8.29 -8.05 -14.42
CA ALA A 195 -7.79 -9.37 -14.04
C ALA A 195 -7.51 -10.29 -15.25
N GLU A 196 -8.34 -10.26 -16.28
CA GLU A 196 -8.13 -11.04 -17.51
C GLU A 196 -6.82 -10.67 -18.20
N TYR A 197 -6.54 -9.34 -18.27
CA TYR A 197 -5.30 -8.85 -18.87
C TYR A 197 -4.09 -9.26 -18.02
N THR A 198 -4.14 -9.02 -16.71
CA THR A 198 -3.00 -9.29 -15.82
C THR A 198 -2.66 -10.78 -15.72
N ARG A 199 -3.68 -11.66 -15.79
CA ARG A 199 -3.43 -13.11 -15.85
C ARG A 199 -2.74 -13.55 -17.14
N ALA A 200 -3.05 -12.91 -18.25
CA ALA A 200 -2.54 -13.27 -19.56
C ALA A 200 -1.19 -12.60 -19.88
N HIS A 201 -0.99 -11.35 -19.47
CA HIS A 201 0.10 -10.50 -19.94
C HIS A 201 0.96 -9.89 -18.84
N GLY A 202 0.58 -10.02 -17.55
CA GLY A 202 1.21 -9.32 -16.43
C GLY A 202 0.77 -7.86 -16.32
N ILE A 203 1.58 -7.03 -15.66
CA ILE A 203 1.28 -5.62 -15.37
C ILE A 203 1.68 -4.74 -16.55
N ALA A 204 0.72 -3.98 -17.08
CA ALA A 204 0.96 -3.09 -18.21
C ALA A 204 1.85 -1.88 -17.82
N PRO A 205 2.55 -1.26 -18.79
CA PRO A 205 3.25 0.01 -18.55
C PRO A 205 2.31 1.06 -17.96
N GLY A 206 2.80 1.83 -16.99
CA GLY A 206 2.01 2.84 -16.27
C GLY A 206 1.06 2.27 -15.20
N LYS A 207 1.12 0.96 -14.95
CA LYS A 207 0.39 0.26 -13.88
C LYS A 207 1.38 -0.27 -12.84
N LEU A 208 0.85 -0.62 -11.65
CA LEU A 208 1.58 -1.12 -10.50
C LEU A 208 0.97 -2.42 -9.98
N MET A 209 1.77 -3.25 -9.35
CA MET A 209 1.24 -4.32 -8.48
C MET A 209 0.55 -3.71 -7.26
N CYS A 210 -0.49 -4.38 -6.74
CA CYS A 210 -1.17 -4.02 -5.49
C CYS A 210 -0.88 -5.01 -4.37
N THR A 211 -0.98 -4.53 -3.15
CA THR A 211 -0.96 -5.32 -1.91
C THR A 211 -2.29 -5.17 -1.20
N ALA A 212 -3.09 -6.23 -1.15
CA ALA A 212 -4.32 -6.24 -0.36
C ALA A 212 -3.97 -6.35 1.12
N LYS A 213 -4.35 -5.37 1.94
CA LYS A 213 -4.02 -5.29 3.35
C LYS A 213 -5.24 -4.90 4.20
N HIS A 214 -5.29 -5.23 5.50
CA HIS A 214 -4.40 -6.13 6.22
C HIS A 214 -5.14 -7.44 6.49
N PHE A 215 -4.58 -8.55 6.05
CA PHE A 215 -5.23 -9.87 6.02
C PHE A 215 -5.04 -10.63 7.34
N ALA A 216 -6.06 -10.74 8.21
CA ALA A 216 -7.41 -10.24 8.13
C ALA A 216 -7.98 -9.99 9.54
N GLY A 217 -9.13 -9.31 9.60
CA GLY A 217 -9.81 -9.06 10.88
C GLY A 217 -9.16 -7.99 11.74
N TYR A 218 -8.33 -7.13 11.16
CA TYR A 218 -7.51 -6.16 11.87
C TYR A 218 -8.31 -5.00 12.47
N SER A 219 -9.33 -4.54 11.80
CA SER A 219 -10.10 -3.34 12.16
C SER A 219 -11.19 -3.53 13.22
N VAL A 220 -11.16 -4.65 13.95
CA VAL A 220 -12.06 -4.95 15.09
C VAL A 220 -11.28 -5.41 16.33
N PRO A 221 -10.25 -4.64 16.72
CA PRO A 221 -9.42 -5.03 17.85
C PRO A 221 -10.21 -4.91 19.16
N ALA A 222 -9.95 -5.82 20.09
CA ALA A 222 -10.55 -5.79 21.43
C ALA A 222 -10.26 -4.46 22.12
N GLY A 223 -11.30 -3.82 22.67
CA GLY A 223 -11.20 -2.52 23.33
C GLY A 223 -10.92 -1.35 22.40
N GLY A 224 -10.87 -1.54 21.09
CA GLY A 224 -10.50 -0.50 20.11
C GLY A 224 -9.01 -0.18 20.08
N VAL A 225 -8.17 -1.00 20.70
CA VAL A 225 -6.72 -0.77 20.76
C VAL A 225 -6.08 -1.33 19.48
N ASN A 226 -5.45 -0.47 18.70
CA ASN A 226 -4.70 -0.90 17.51
C ASN A 226 -3.71 -2.04 17.86
N LEU A 227 -3.55 -3.02 16.99
CA LEU A 227 -2.80 -4.27 17.22
C LEU A 227 -3.46 -5.25 18.23
N GLY A 228 -4.54 -4.85 18.91
CA GLY A 228 -5.24 -5.69 19.86
C GLY A 228 -5.83 -6.95 19.21
N PRO A 229 -6.08 -8.01 20.01
CA PRO A 229 -6.63 -9.27 19.49
C PRO A 229 -8.03 -9.10 18.90
N ALA A 230 -8.33 -9.86 17.84
CA ALA A 230 -9.67 -9.96 17.27
C ALA A 230 -10.28 -11.32 17.63
N SER A 231 -11.26 -11.31 18.54
CA SER A 231 -12.00 -12.52 18.96
C SER A 231 -13.10 -12.85 17.94
N LEU A 232 -12.71 -13.41 16.80
CA LEU A 232 -13.58 -13.69 15.66
C LEU A 232 -13.67 -15.19 15.38
N GLY A 233 -14.87 -15.73 15.44
CA GLY A 233 -15.10 -17.10 14.99
C GLY A 233 -15.02 -17.25 13.47
N GLU A 234 -14.73 -18.46 12.98
CA GLU A 234 -14.54 -18.74 11.54
C GLU A 234 -15.71 -18.26 10.67
N ARG A 235 -16.96 -18.41 11.13
CA ARG A 235 -18.14 -17.95 10.38
C ARG A 235 -18.10 -16.45 10.14
N GLU A 236 -17.81 -15.65 11.17
CA GLU A 236 -17.73 -14.20 11.07
C GLU A 236 -16.55 -13.79 10.20
N MET A 237 -15.38 -14.41 10.38
CA MET A 237 -14.24 -14.22 9.51
C MET A 237 -14.63 -14.42 8.04
N ARG A 238 -15.25 -15.55 7.69
CA ARG A 238 -15.59 -15.88 6.30
C ARG A 238 -16.67 -14.99 5.70
N THR A 239 -17.67 -14.60 6.50
CA THR A 239 -18.82 -13.83 5.98
C THR A 239 -18.57 -12.34 5.91
N LEU A 240 -17.65 -11.82 6.71
CA LEU A 240 -17.35 -10.39 6.78
C LEU A 240 -15.91 -10.09 6.35
N HIS A 241 -14.93 -10.45 7.17
CA HIS A 241 -13.56 -9.98 7.05
C HIS A 241 -12.77 -10.62 5.90
N LEU A 242 -13.04 -11.85 5.53
CA LEU A 242 -12.39 -12.54 4.41
C LEU A 242 -13.06 -12.24 3.08
N TYR A 243 -14.35 -11.89 3.07
CA TYR A 243 -15.10 -11.66 1.84
C TYR A 243 -14.47 -10.61 0.92
N PRO A 244 -14.05 -9.41 1.40
CA PRO A 244 -13.41 -8.42 0.52
C PRO A 244 -12.09 -8.92 -0.08
N PHE A 245 -11.27 -9.63 0.69
CA PHE A 245 -10.00 -10.20 0.21
C PHE A 245 -10.22 -11.33 -0.81
N GLU A 246 -11.24 -12.16 -0.61
CA GLU A 246 -11.61 -13.18 -1.59
C GLU A 246 -11.89 -12.55 -2.96
N LYS A 247 -12.61 -11.41 -2.97
CA LYS A 247 -12.89 -10.66 -4.20
C LYS A 247 -11.62 -10.08 -4.82
N ALA A 248 -10.73 -9.52 -4.02
CA ALA A 248 -9.43 -9.03 -4.49
C ALA A 248 -8.62 -10.13 -5.20
N VAL A 249 -8.60 -11.34 -4.63
CA VAL A 249 -7.89 -12.50 -5.21
C VAL A 249 -8.58 -13.02 -6.45
N LYS A 250 -9.88 -13.33 -6.36
CA LYS A 250 -10.61 -14.04 -7.43
C LYS A 250 -11.02 -13.13 -8.57
N GLU A 251 -11.46 -11.90 -8.29
CA GLU A 251 -11.99 -10.98 -9.28
C GLU A 251 -10.93 -10.01 -9.82
N ALA A 252 -10.04 -9.46 -8.96
CA ALA A 252 -9.03 -8.48 -9.38
C ALA A 252 -7.61 -9.06 -9.57
N ASN A 253 -7.37 -10.33 -9.24
CA ASN A 253 -6.05 -10.97 -9.38
C ASN A 253 -4.92 -10.18 -8.68
N VAL A 254 -5.15 -9.76 -7.43
CA VAL A 254 -4.19 -8.98 -6.67
C VAL A 254 -2.82 -9.69 -6.56
N CYS A 255 -1.73 -8.94 -6.70
CA CYS A 255 -0.37 -9.50 -6.79
C CYS A 255 0.25 -9.86 -5.44
N ALA A 256 -0.10 -9.15 -4.38
CA ALA A 256 0.42 -9.40 -3.03
C ALA A 256 -0.69 -9.29 -1.99
N VAL A 257 -0.49 -9.98 -0.86
CA VAL A 257 -1.33 -9.88 0.33
C VAL A 257 -0.43 -9.61 1.53
N MET A 258 -0.85 -8.70 2.40
CA MET A 258 -0.14 -8.34 3.63
C MET A 258 -0.94 -8.84 4.84
N PRO A 259 -0.39 -9.76 5.67
CA PRO A 259 -1.01 -10.17 6.92
C PRO A 259 -1.12 -8.98 7.89
N SER A 260 -2.14 -9.00 8.71
CA SER A 260 -2.38 -7.98 9.74
C SER A 260 -1.52 -8.19 10.98
N TYR A 261 -1.33 -7.13 11.77
CA TYR A 261 -0.55 -7.22 13.01
C TYR A 261 -1.23 -8.01 14.12
N ASN A 262 -2.56 -8.00 14.18
CA ASN A 262 -3.32 -8.61 15.25
C ASN A 262 -3.30 -10.14 15.23
N GLU A 263 -3.70 -10.72 16.32
CA GLU A 263 -4.08 -12.13 16.37
C GLU A 263 -5.58 -12.31 16.10
N VAL A 264 -5.93 -13.40 15.45
CA VAL A 264 -7.31 -13.86 15.25
C VAL A 264 -7.50 -15.10 16.09
N ASP A 265 -8.41 -15.01 17.05
CA ASP A 265 -8.72 -16.13 17.97
C ASP A 265 -7.44 -16.73 18.61
N GLY A 266 -6.54 -15.85 19.06
CA GLY A 266 -5.30 -16.20 19.74
C GLY A 266 -4.13 -16.60 18.82
N ILE A 267 -4.27 -16.53 17.49
CA ILE A 267 -3.20 -16.87 16.54
C ILE A 267 -2.80 -15.61 15.76
N PRO A 268 -1.56 -15.09 15.93
CA PRO A 268 -1.08 -13.95 15.15
C PRO A 268 -1.13 -14.21 13.65
N ALA A 269 -1.62 -13.24 12.86
CA ALA A 269 -1.86 -13.44 11.44
C ALA A 269 -0.58 -13.84 10.68
N HIS A 270 0.60 -13.34 11.07
CA HIS A 270 1.88 -13.65 10.45
C HIS A 270 2.36 -15.10 10.65
N CYS A 271 1.78 -15.84 11.59
CA CYS A 271 2.02 -17.28 11.76
C CYS A 271 0.75 -18.13 11.61
N ASN A 272 -0.34 -17.55 11.14
CA ASN A 272 -1.62 -18.23 10.97
C ASN A 272 -1.68 -19.01 9.64
N ARG A 273 -1.29 -20.28 9.68
CA ARG A 273 -1.30 -21.17 8.51
C ARG A 273 -2.69 -21.30 7.88
N TRP A 274 -3.75 -21.36 8.71
CA TRP A 274 -5.12 -21.44 8.20
C TRP A 274 -5.44 -20.25 7.27
N LEU A 275 -5.11 -19.01 7.69
CA LEU A 275 -5.31 -17.83 6.87
C LEU A 275 -4.43 -17.85 5.60
N LEU A 276 -3.11 -17.99 5.76
CA LEU A 276 -2.13 -17.71 4.72
C LEU A 276 -1.96 -18.87 3.72
N THR A 277 -2.22 -20.09 4.15
CA THR A 277 -2.03 -21.28 3.31
C THR A 277 -3.36 -21.92 2.97
N ASP A 278 -4.16 -22.32 3.97
CA ASP A 278 -5.32 -23.16 3.70
C ASP A 278 -6.43 -22.36 3.01
N VAL A 279 -6.77 -21.17 3.51
CA VAL A 279 -7.78 -20.28 2.91
C VAL A 279 -7.21 -19.56 1.69
N LEU A 280 -6.16 -18.76 1.88
CA LEU A 280 -5.66 -17.85 0.81
C LEU A 280 -5.21 -18.64 -0.42
N ARG A 281 -4.40 -19.68 -0.25
CA ARG A 281 -3.82 -20.46 -1.34
C ARG A 281 -4.64 -21.69 -1.71
N GLY A 282 -5.08 -22.45 -0.70
CA GLY A 282 -5.80 -23.70 -0.91
C GLY A 282 -7.20 -23.48 -1.47
N GLU A 283 -8.01 -22.62 -0.83
CA GLU A 283 -9.40 -22.41 -1.24
C GLU A 283 -9.54 -21.36 -2.35
N TRP A 284 -8.77 -20.27 -2.29
CA TRP A 284 -8.92 -19.16 -3.26
C TRP A 284 -7.98 -19.25 -4.45
N GLY A 285 -6.93 -20.08 -4.38
CA GLY A 285 -5.97 -20.27 -5.46
C GLY A 285 -5.04 -19.07 -5.67
N PHE A 286 -4.72 -18.30 -4.61
CA PHE A 286 -3.83 -17.16 -4.69
C PHE A 286 -2.43 -17.55 -5.18
N ARG A 287 -1.99 -16.95 -6.27
CA ARG A 287 -0.70 -17.21 -6.92
C ARG A 287 0.36 -16.13 -6.68
N GLY A 288 0.00 -15.05 -6.03
CA GLY A 288 0.91 -13.98 -5.64
C GLY A 288 1.76 -14.34 -4.43
N TYR A 289 2.40 -13.36 -3.81
CA TYR A 289 3.24 -13.58 -2.65
C TYR A 289 2.71 -12.86 -1.40
N VAL A 290 3.05 -13.40 -0.23
CA VAL A 290 2.70 -12.84 1.07
C VAL A 290 3.86 -11.98 1.55
N PHE A 291 3.58 -10.69 1.68
CA PHE A 291 4.48 -9.62 2.10
C PHE A 291 4.11 -9.23 3.52
N THR A 292 4.99 -9.36 4.52
CA THR A 292 4.65 -8.99 5.90
C THR A 292 4.32 -7.50 6.01
N ASP A 293 3.50 -7.14 6.98
CA ASP A 293 3.53 -5.79 7.49
C ASP A 293 4.87 -5.53 8.21
N TYR A 294 5.20 -4.26 8.45
CA TYR A 294 6.51 -3.83 8.96
C TYR A 294 6.78 -4.40 10.35
N GLY A 295 7.84 -5.20 10.46
CA GLY A 295 8.17 -5.89 11.71
C GLY A 295 7.20 -7.01 12.11
N GLY A 296 6.30 -7.45 11.22
CA GLY A 296 5.26 -8.42 11.56
C GLY A 296 5.79 -9.77 12.05
N LEU A 297 6.95 -10.23 11.57
CA LEU A 297 7.61 -11.42 12.13
C LEU A 297 8.27 -11.13 13.48
N SER A 298 8.83 -9.95 13.66
CA SER A 298 9.41 -9.54 14.96
C SER A 298 8.35 -9.49 16.06
N HIS A 299 7.12 -9.12 15.73
CA HIS A 299 6.01 -9.11 16.68
C HIS A 299 5.68 -10.50 17.24
N LEU A 300 6.01 -11.60 16.54
CA LEU A 300 5.79 -12.95 17.07
C LEU A 300 6.55 -13.22 18.37
N TYR A 301 7.74 -12.62 18.54
CA TYR A 301 8.53 -12.83 19.75
C TYR A 301 8.55 -11.62 20.70
N ASN A 302 8.48 -10.37 20.19
CA ASN A 302 8.58 -9.18 21.05
C ASN A 302 7.25 -8.60 21.51
N PHE A 303 6.13 -8.94 20.86
CA PHE A 303 4.78 -8.43 21.17
C PHE A 303 3.80 -9.54 21.52
N HIS A 304 3.59 -10.53 20.63
CA HIS A 304 2.67 -11.64 20.87
C HIS A 304 3.25 -12.73 21.78
N HIS A 305 4.59 -12.80 21.93
CA HIS A 305 5.28 -13.79 22.76
C HIS A 305 4.95 -15.24 22.44
N VAL A 306 4.68 -15.55 21.16
CA VAL A 306 4.40 -16.91 20.67
C VAL A 306 5.66 -17.58 20.10
N ALA A 307 6.71 -16.85 19.82
CA ALA A 307 8.03 -17.34 19.47
C ALA A 307 9.04 -16.93 20.56
N ALA A 308 10.08 -17.73 20.77
CA ALA A 308 11.11 -17.44 21.76
C ALA A 308 12.10 -16.37 21.27
N ASP A 309 12.37 -16.34 19.96
CA ASP A 309 13.33 -15.44 19.33
C ASP A 309 13.03 -15.26 17.82
N ALA A 310 13.82 -14.42 17.16
CA ALA A 310 13.70 -14.14 15.72
C ALA A 310 13.87 -15.41 14.86
N SER A 311 14.72 -16.37 15.28
CA SER A 311 14.92 -17.63 14.54
C SER A 311 13.67 -18.50 14.54
N GLU A 312 12.99 -18.61 15.69
CA GLU A 312 11.72 -19.35 15.79
C GLU A 312 10.61 -18.62 15.03
N ALA A 313 10.56 -17.28 15.13
CA ALA A 313 9.62 -16.46 14.34
C ALA A 313 9.78 -16.68 12.83
N ALA A 314 11.03 -16.79 12.33
CA ALA A 314 11.29 -17.11 10.93
C ALA A 314 10.69 -18.45 10.50
N VAL A 315 10.89 -19.49 11.33
CA VAL A 315 10.34 -20.83 11.07
C VAL A 315 8.80 -20.81 11.09
N MET A 316 8.20 -20.12 12.06
CA MET A 316 6.74 -20.00 12.17
C MET A 316 6.14 -19.29 10.96
N GLY A 317 6.68 -18.13 10.59
CA GLY A 317 6.21 -17.35 9.45
C GLY A 317 6.35 -18.11 8.12
N LEU A 318 7.49 -18.73 7.88
CA LEU A 318 7.73 -19.52 6.67
C LEU A 318 6.78 -20.72 6.56
N ASN A 319 6.54 -21.43 7.68
CA ASN A 319 5.61 -22.56 7.74
C ASN A 319 4.14 -22.13 7.55
N ALA A 320 3.80 -20.91 7.94
CA ALA A 320 2.47 -20.35 7.70
C ALA A 320 2.25 -19.92 6.24
N GLY A 321 3.33 -19.63 5.50
CA GLY A 321 3.27 -19.23 4.09
C GLY A 321 3.64 -17.77 3.83
N VAL A 322 4.34 -17.11 4.77
CA VAL A 322 4.96 -15.80 4.55
C VAL A 322 6.15 -15.95 3.61
N ASP A 323 6.14 -15.21 2.52
CA ASP A 323 7.17 -15.30 1.48
C ASP A 323 8.27 -14.23 1.65
N PHE A 324 7.94 -13.09 2.27
CA PHE A 324 8.79 -11.90 2.27
C PHE A 324 8.70 -11.14 3.61
N GLU A 325 9.84 -10.68 4.14
CA GLU A 325 9.92 -9.89 5.37
C GLU A 325 10.21 -8.40 5.10
N ALA A 326 9.37 -7.53 5.66
CA ALA A 326 9.51 -6.07 5.74
C ALA A 326 9.63 -5.65 7.22
N ALA A 327 10.24 -4.51 7.59
CA ALA A 327 10.90 -3.45 6.84
C ALA A 327 12.41 -3.70 6.63
N ARG A 328 13.05 -4.41 7.55
CA ARG A 328 14.46 -4.80 7.49
C ARG A 328 14.57 -6.27 7.84
N PRO A 329 15.58 -6.97 7.33
CA PRO A 329 15.81 -8.35 7.72
C PRO A 329 16.03 -8.47 9.22
N ASP A 330 15.18 -9.21 9.90
CA ASP A 330 15.28 -9.56 11.32
C ASP A 330 15.14 -11.07 11.48
N ALA A 331 13.93 -11.60 11.36
CA ALA A 331 13.69 -13.03 11.43
C ALA A 331 14.32 -13.77 10.24
N TYR A 332 14.11 -13.31 9.02
CA TYR A 332 14.63 -13.96 7.81
C TYR A 332 16.14 -13.76 7.62
N ALA A 333 16.79 -12.88 8.38
CA ALA A 333 18.24 -12.84 8.47
C ALA A 333 18.86 -14.17 8.98
N HIS A 334 18.09 -14.95 9.75
CA HIS A 334 18.53 -16.25 10.30
C HIS A 334 18.32 -17.44 9.34
N LEU A 335 17.66 -17.27 8.19
CA LEU A 335 17.29 -18.38 7.30
C LEU A 335 18.49 -19.20 6.83
N LEU A 336 19.64 -18.57 6.53
CA LEU A 336 20.84 -19.27 6.09
C LEU A 336 21.31 -20.28 7.14
N GLU A 337 21.38 -19.87 8.39
CA GLU A 337 21.81 -20.74 9.50
C GLU A 337 20.74 -21.79 9.84
N LEU A 338 19.47 -21.46 9.71
CA LEU A 338 18.37 -22.40 9.90
C LEU A 338 18.35 -23.51 8.84
N VAL A 339 18.69 -23.20 7.59
CA VAL A 339 18.84 -24.20 6.52
C VAL A 339 20.05 -25.10 6.80
N LYS A 340 21.22 -24.51 7.15
CA LYS A 340 22.43 -25.28 7.51
C LYS A 340 22.19 -26.21 8.72
N ALA A 341 21.36 -25.77 9.67
CA ALA A 341 20.99 -26.57 10.85
C ALA A 341 19.88 -27.60 10.57
N GLY A 342 19.36 -27.67 9.36
CA GLY A 342 18.27 -28.58 8.98
C GLY A 342 16.91 -28.25 9.59
N LYS A 343 16.73 -27.06 10.18
CA LYS A 343 15.47 -26.58 10.76
C LYS A 343 14.51 -26.03 9.70
N VAL A 344 15.03 -25.54 8.58
CA VAL A 344 14.30 -25.08 7.38
C VAL A 344 14.83 -25.86 6.19
N LYS A 345 13.96 -26.32 5.31
CA LYS A 345 14.34 -26.98 4.07
C LYS A 345 14.54 -25.94 2.97
N GLU A 346 15.52 -26.13 2.09
CA GLU A 346 15.77 -25.23 0.96
C GLU A 346 14.55 -25.12 0.03
N GLU A 347 13.77 -26.21 -0.12
CA GLU A 347 12.54 -26.20 -0.92
C GLU A 347 11.48 -25.22 -0.41
N GLN A 348 11.48 -24.87 0.89
CA GLN A 348 10.60 -23.85 1.44
C GLN A 348 11.05 -22.46 1.00
N ILE A 349 12.37 -22.22 0.99
CA ILE A 349 12.97 -21.01 0.43
C ILE A 349 12.66 -20.89 -1.06
N ASP A 350 12.87 -21.97 -1.83
CA ASP A 350 12.58 -22.01 -3.27
C ASP A 350 11.12 -21.68 -3.56
N THR A 351 10.21 -22.15 -2.72
CA THR A 351 8.78 -21.88 -2.85
C THR A 351 8.45 -20.40 -2.68
N ALA A 352 9.01 -19.74 -1.66
CA ALA A 352 8.84 -18.31 -1.42
C ALA A 352 9.46 -17.47 -2.56
N VAL A 353 10.70 -17.78 -2.91
CA VAL A 353 11.44 -17.06 -3.96
C VAL A 353 10.76 -17.20 -5.32
N ARG A 354 10.26 -18.39 -5.66
CA ARG A 354 9.50 -18.62 -6.90
C ARG A 354 8.33 -17.65 -7.05
N ARG A 355 7.59 -17.38 -5.97
CA ARG A 355 6.45 -16.44 -5.96
C ARG A 355 6.91 -15.00 -6.13
N ILE A 356 7.99 -14.61 -5.47
CA ILE A 356 8.59 -13.27 -5.60
C ILE A 356 9.13 -13.05 -7.01
N LEU A 357 9.86 -14.00 -7.56
CA LEU A 357 10.37 -13.92 -8.94
C LEU A 357 9.24 -13.85 -9.96
N ARG A 358 8.16 -14.63 -9.74
CA ARG A 358 6.97 -14.55 -10.58
C ARG A 358 6.36 -13.15 -10.58
N ALA A 359 6.25 -12.50 -9.41
CA ALA A 359 5.78 -11.12 -9.29
C ALA A 359 6.70 -10.15 -10.07
N LYS A 360 8.03 -10.31 -9.97
CA LYS A 360 9.01 -9.50 -10.74
C LYS A 360 8.84 -9.64 -12.26
N PHE A 361 8.66 -10.85 -12.75
CA PHE A 361 8.41 -11.08 -14.18
C PHE A 361 7.04 -10.57 -14.62
N MET A 362 6.00 -10.76 -13.81
CA MET A 362 4.67 -10.18 -14.08
C MET A 362 4.70 -8.65 -14.17
N ALA A 363 5.50 -7.99 -13.33
CA ALA A 363 5.70 -6.54 -13.36
C ALA A 363 6.65 -6.07 -14.47
N GLY A 364 7.21 -6.99 -15.27
CA GLY A 364 8.13 -6.69 -16.37
C GLY A 364 9.44 -6.05 -15.93
N LEU A 365 9.89 -6.28 -14.69
CA LEU A 365 11.02 -5.53 -14.11
C LEU A 365 12.33 -5.75 -14.85
N PHE A 366 12.50 -6.88 -15.54
CA PHE A 366 13.70 -7.19 -16.31
C PHE A 366 13.77 -6.38 -17.61
N GLU A 367 12.63 -6.01 -18.19
CA GLU A 367 12.50 -5.28 -19.45
C GLU A 367 12.18 -3.79 -19.26
N LYS A 368 11.56 -3.44 -18.12
CA LYS A 368 11.06 -2.09 -17.83
C LYS A 368 12.18 -1.05 -17.94
N PRO A 369 11.99 0.05 -18.67
CA PRO A 369 12.96 1.14 -18.73
C PRO A 369 13.15 1.77 -17.34
N TYR A 370 14.30 2.38 -17.12
CA TYR A 370 14.54 3.14 -15.89
C TYR A 370 13.65 4.39 -15.86
N PRO A 371 13.21 4.83 -14.67
CA PRO A 371 12.52 6.12 -14.53
C PRO A 371 13.35 7.27 -15.08
N ASP A 372 12.68 8.22 -15.72
CA ASP A 372 13.28 9.43 -16.25
C ASP A 372 12.79 10.66 -15.48
N PRO A 373 13.60 11.22 -14.58
CA PRO A 373 13.22 12.40 -13.80
C PRO A 373 12.84 13.61 -14.66
N GLY A 374 13.38 13.70 -15.89
CA GLY A 374 13.12 14.81 -16.82
C GLY A 374 11.69 14.79 -17.38
N ARG A 375 11.02 13.63 -17.33
CA ARG A 375 9.66 13.47 -17.88
C ARG A 375 8.56 13.49 -16.82
N LEU A 376 8.89 13.60 -15.55
CA LEU A 376 7.89 13.55 -14.47
C LEU A 376 6.85 14.66 -14.57
N ALA A 377 7.26 15.89 -14.96
CA ALA A 377 6.33 17.00 -15.12
C ALA A 377 5.25 16.77 -16.21
N GLU A 378 5.49 15.83 -17.13
CA GLU A 378 4.50 15.46 -18.15
C GLU A 378 3.41 14.52 -17.58
N VAL A 379 3.63 13.91 -16.42
CA VAL A 379 2.82 12.82 -15.88
C VAL A 379 2.26 13.12 -14.49
N VAL A 380 3.10 13.70 -13.61
CA VAL A 380 2.78 13.90 -12.19
C VAL A 380 2.04 15.22 -12.00
N HIS A 381 1.01 15.20 -11.16
CA HIS A 381 0.22 16.38 -10.77
C HIS A 381 -0.37 17.16 -11.97
N ARG A 382 -0.84 16.42 -12.96
CA ARG A 382 -1.45 17.00 -14.16
C ARG A 382 -2.80 17.68 -13.82
N PRO A 383 -3.20 18.71 -14.61
CA PRO A 383 -4.50 19.35 -14.39
C PRO A 383 -5.67 18.38 -14.38
N GLU A 384 -5.62 17.31 -15.19
CA GLU A 384 -6.66 16.28 -15.24
C GLU A 384 -6.72 15.45 -13.94
N HIS A 385 -5.57 15.19 -13.29
CA HIS A 385 -5.52 14.49 -12.01
C HIS A 385 -6.04 15.38 -10.87
N VAL A 386 -5.71 16.67 -10.89
CA VAL A 386 -6.25 17.65 -9.93
C VAL A 386 -7.77 17.79 -10.09
N ALA A 387 -8.27 17.85 -11.34
CA ALA A 387 -9.70 17.88 -11.61
C ALA A 387 -10.40 16.61 -11.14
N LEU A 388 -9.77 15.44 -11.31
CA LEU A 388 -10.28 14.16 -10.83
C LEU A 388 -10.30 14.11 -9.29
N ALA A 389 -9.30 14.66 -8.61
CA ALA A 389 -9.30 14.77 -7.15
C ALA A 389 -10.47 15.63 -6.65
N LEU A 390 -10.78 16.73 -7.34
CA LEU A 390 -11.97 17.56 -7.05
C LEU A 390 -13.27 16.79 -7.30
N GLU A 391 -13.38 16.02 -8.40
CA GLU A 391 -14.54 15.18 -8.69
C GLU A 391 -14.79 14.16 -7.56
N VAL A 392 -13.74 13.46 -7.11
CA VAL A 392 -13.83 12.53 -5.98
C VAL A 392 -14.28 13.24 -4.70
N ALA A 393 -13.71 14.41 -4.40
CA ALA A 393 -14.07 15.19 -3.20
C ALA A 393 -15.53 15.67 -3.25
N GLN A 394 -16.03 16.07 -4.42
CA GLN A 394 -17.42 16.48 -4.58
C GLN A 394 -18.40 15.32 -4.43
N GLU A 395 -18.10 14.16 -5.03
CA GLU A 395 -18.95 12.97 -4.89
C GLU A 395 -18.92 12.35 -3.50
N SER A 396 -17.86 12.59 -2.71
CA SER A 396 -17.76 12.07 -1.34
C SER A 396 -18.61 12.82 -0.31
N ALA A 397 -19.14 14.00 -0.67
CA ALA A 397 -19.98 14.79 0.23
C ALA A 397 -21.37 14.19 0.40
N VAL A 398 -21.74 13.82 1.62
CA VAL A 398 -23.04 13.19 1.95
C VAL A 398 -23.97 14.19 2.64
N LEU A 399 -25.15 14.43 2.06
CA LEU A 399 -26.19 15.25 2.65
C LEU A 399 -27.02 14.44 3.64
N LEU A 400 -26.68 14.53 4.94
CA LEU A 400 -27.36 13.74 5.98
C LEU A 400 -28.71 14.33 6.38
N LYS A 401 -28.87 15.67 6.28
CA LYS A 401 -30.09 16.37 6.69
C LYS A 401 -30.25 17.68 5.92
N ASN A 402 -31.47 17.98 5.46
CA ASN A 402 -31.78 19.23 4.76
C ASN A 402 -33.22 19.67 5.05
N ASP A 403 -33.50 19.99 6.33
CA ASP A 403 -34.82 20.42 6.74
C ASP A 403 -35.18 21.77 6.08
N SER A 404 -36.45 21.88 5.64
CA SER A 404 -36.98 23.07 4.97
C SER A 404 -36.21 23.46 3.70
N ALA A 405 -35.49 22.53 3.06
CA ALA A 405 -34.68 22.77 1.87
C ALA A 405 -33.72 23.96 2.03
N LEU A 406 -33.05 24.03 3.18
CA LEU A 406 -32.05 25.07 3.47
C LEU A 406 -30.90 25.08 2.44
N LEU A 407 -30.47 23.90 2.02
CA LEU A 407 -29.43 23.72 0.99
C LEU A 407 -30.05 23.39 -0.37
N PRO A 408 -29.43 23.86 -1.48
CA PRO A 408 -28.24 24.73 -1.54
C PRO A 408 -28.54 26.16 -1.11
N LEU A 409 -27.54 26.81 -0.49
CA LEU A 409 -27.65 28.22 -0.13
C LEU A 409 -27.69 29.10 -1.37
N ASP A 410 -28.65 30.01 -1.43
CA ASP A 410 -28.77 31.00 -2.52
C ASP A 410 -27.90 32.22 -2.19
N ALA A 411 -26.71 32.28 -2.81
CA ALA A 411 -25.75 33.37 -2.60
C ALA A 411 -26.32 34.77 -2.94
N SER A 412 -27.38 34.86 -3.77
CA SER A 412 -28.03 36.14 -4.11
C SER A 412 -28.87 36.70 -2.98
N LYS A 413 -29.29 35.85 -2.04
CA LYS A 413 -30.11 36.21 -0.87
C LYS A 413 -29.31 36.43 0.41
N LEU A 414 -28.05 35.99 0.43
CA LEU A 414 -27.16 36.11 1.58
C LEU A 414 -26.45 37.46 1.60
N LYS A 415 -26.46 38.14 2.74
CA LYS A 415 -25.67 39.34 3.03
C LYS A 415 -24.43 39.00 3.85
N SER A 416 -24.56 37.99 4.70
CA SER A 416 -23.49 37.58 5.64
C SER A 416 -23.52 36.08 5.91
N LEU A 417 -22.33 35.50 6.05
CA LEU A 417 -22.11 34.09 6.37
C LEU A 417 -21.11 33.98 7.52
N ALA A 418 -21.46 33.31 8.59
CA ALA A 418 -20.49 32.90 9.58
C ALA A 418 -19.83 31.60 9.11
N VAL A 419 -18.48 31.52 9.23
CA VAL A 419 -17.73 30.29 9.00
C VAL A 419 -16.98 30.01 10.32
N ILE A 420 -17.33 28.91 10.97
CA ILE A 420 -16.93 28.65 12.36
C ILE A 420 -16.35 27.23 12.45
N GLY A 421 -15.34 27.04 13.25
CA GLY A 421 -14.85 25.74 13.62
C GLY A 421 -13.35 25.56 13.38
N PRO A 422 -12.74 24.60 14.08
CA PRO A 422 -11.30 24.34 14.01
C PRO A 422 -10.83 23.91 12.61
N ASN A 423 -11.68 23.19 11.87
CA ASN A 423 -11.35 22.70 10.53
C ASN A 423 -11.72 23.67 9.40
N ALA A 424 -12.29 24.85 9.72
CA ALA A 424 -12.76 25.79 8.70
C ALA A 424 -11.61 26.39 7.86
N ASP A 425 -10.47 26.67 8.49
CA ASP A 425 -9.30 27.29 7.86
C ASP A 425 -8.03 26.39 7.95
N GLN A 426 -8.25 25.10 7.85
CA GLN A 426 -7.19 24.10 7.75
C GLN A 426 -7.52 23.10 6.66
N VAL A 427 -6.51 22.69 5.89
CA VAL A 427 -6.64 21.57 4.97
C VAL A 427 -6.39 20.28 5.75
N GLN A 428 -7.29 19.32 5.65
CA GLN A 428 -7.16 18.02 6.28
C GLN A 428 -6.93 16.97 5.20
N TYR A 429 -5.67 16.68 4.89
CA TYR A 429 -5.33 15.65 3.91
C TYR A 429 -5.40 14.23 4.48
N GLY A 430 -5.33 14.10 5.81
CA GLY A 430 -5.28 12.81 6.48
C GLY A 430 -3.89 12.19 6.50
N ASP A 431 -3.82 10.94 6.92
CA ASP A 431 -2.58 10.16 6.99
C ASP A 431 -2.06 9.77 5.60
N TYR A 432 -0.84 9.24 5.52
CA TYR A 432 -0.17 8.88 4.26
C TYR A 432 -0.08 10.05 3.26
N THR A 433 0.08 11.26 3.75
CA THR A 433 0.25 12.48 2.96
C THR A 433 1.59 13.14 3.25
N TYR A 434 2.31 13.55 2.23
CA TYR A 434 3.61 14.20 2.38
C TYR A 434 3.54 15.69 2.74
N THR A 435 2.45 16.23 3.18
CA THR A 435 2.40 17.64 3.61
C THR A 435 2.59 17.76 5.11
N ARG A 436 3.65 18.45 5.52
CA ARG A 436 3.97 18.62 6.94
C ARG A 436 3.12 19.67 7.65
N ASP A 437 2.44 20.53 6.92
CA ASP A 437 1.82 21.72 7.51
C ASP A 437 0.36 21.97 7.11
N ASN A 438 -0.25 21.08 6.32
CA ASN A 438 -1.63 21.22 5.82
C ASN A 438 -1.96 22.63 5.26
N ARG A 439 -0.96 23.35 4.73
CA ARG A 439 -1.13 24.72 4.22
C ARG A 439 -1.22 24.80 2.70
N SER A 440 -0.84 23.74 2.02
CA SER A 440 -0.83 23.70 0.56
C SER A 440 -2.16 23.18 0.02
N GLY A 441 -3.22 23.95 0.04
CA GLY A 441 -4.53 23.55 -0.48
C GLY A 441 -5.58 24.61 -0.21
N VAL A 442 -6.80 24.36 -0.68
CA VAL A 442 -7.92 25.27 -0.48
C VAL A 442 -8.71 24.86 0.74
N THR A 443 -8.71 25.70 1.79
CA THR A 443 -9.54 25.49 2.97
C THR A 443 -11.02 25.76 2.65
N ILE A 444 -11.93 25.25 3.49
CA ILE A 444 -13.38 25.53 3.34
C ILE A 444 -13.62 27.05 3.42
N LEU A 445 -12.97 27.74 4.34
CA LEU A 445 -13.05 29.20 4.44
C LEU A 445 -12.57 29.89 3.17
N GLN A 446 -11.43 29.48 2.62
CA GLN A 446 -10.89 30.04 1.38
C GLN A 446 -11.81 29.77 0.20
N GLY A 447 -12.28 28.55 0.03
CA GLY A 447 -13.21 28.18 -1.05
C GLY A 447 -14.52 28.97 -1.01
N LEU A 448 -15.05 29.22 0.19
CA LEU A 448 -16.23 30.08 0.38
C LEU A 448 -15.93 31.54 0.03
N ARG A 449 -14.77 32.08 0.42
CA ARG A 449 -14.33 33.44 0.02
C ARG A 449 -14.23 33.59 -1.49
N ASP A 450 -13.59 32.62 -2.13
CA ASP A 450 -13.40 32.64 -3.60
C ASP A 450 -14.76 32.55 -4.34
N ARG A 451 -15.66 31.72 -3.86
CA ARG A 451 -16.98 31.53 -4.46
C ARG A 451 -17.91 32.72 -4.28
N LEU A 452 -17.90 33.32 -3.11
CA LEU A 452 -18.82 34.41 -2.73
C LEU A 452 -18.27 35.80 -3.07
N GLY A 453 -16.95 35.97 -3.08
CA GLY A 453 -16.28 37.24 -3.31
C GLY A 453 -16.73 38.32 -2.31
N ASN A 454 -16.79 39.57 -2.74
CA ASN A 454 -17.23 40.69 -1.89
C ASN A 454 -18.75 40.79 -1.76
N ARG A 455 -19.54 39.92 -2.35
CA ARG A 455 -21.02 39.96 -2.33
C ARG A 455 -21.61 39.58 -0.98
N VAL A 456 -20.92 38.68 -0.28
CA VAL A 456 -21.36 38.19 1.05
C VAL A 456 -20.23 38.45 2.06
N ARG A 457 -20.56 39.10 3.16
CA ARG A 457 -19.61 39.34 4.26
C ARG A 457 -19.38 38.01 5.00
N ILE A 458 -18.12 37.57 5.10
CA ILE A 458 -17.74 36.37 5.84
C ILE A 458 -17.23 36.79 7.22
N ASN A 459 -17.90 36.30 8.28
CA ASN A 459 -17.51 36.41 9.66
C ASN A 459 -16.86 35.10 10.11
N TYR A 460 -15.54 35.07 10.27
CA TYR A 460 -14.80 33.85 10.64
C TYR A 460 -14.48 33.84 12.12
N ALA A 461 -14.62 32.67 12.76
CA ALA A 461 -14.10 32.38 14.08
C ALA A 461 -13.73 30.91 14.23
N LYS A 462 -12.53 30.59 14.71
CA LYS A 462 -12.10 29.21 14.95
C LYS A 462 -12.93 28.52 16.05
N GLY A 463 -13.28 29.25 17.11
CA GLY A 463 -14.09 28.77 18.22
C GLY A 463 -13.32 27.95 19.25
N CYS A 464 -12.69 26.85 18.83
CA CYS A 464 -11.89 25.97 19.69
C CYS A 464 -10.81 25.28 18.86
N ASP A 465 -9.93 24.54 19.51
CA ASP A 465 -9.03 23.58 18.85
C ASP A 465 -9.74 22.23 18.62
N ILE A 466 -9.16 21.37 17.75
CA ILE A 466 -9.69 20.02 17.51
C ILE A 466 -9.53 19.16 18.78
N THR A 467 -8.41 19.34 19.48
CA THR A 467 -8.10 18.64 20.73
C THR A 467 -7.91 19.61 21.87
N GLY A 468 -8.02 19.13 23.10
CA GLY A 468 -7.81 19.95 24.28
C GLY A 468 -9.11 20.55 24.88
N SER A 469 -8.98 21.36 25.92
CA SER A 469 -10.09 21.89 26.72
C SER A 469 -10.26 23.42 26.63
N ASP A 470 -9.47 24.11 25.80
CA ASP A 470 -9.59 25.55 25.62
C ASP A 470 -10.90 25.90 24.90
N ARG A 471 -11.71 26.70 25.57
CA ARG A 471 -13.01 27.21 25.11
C ARG A 471 -13.07 28.72 24.96
N SER A 472 -11.94 29.38 25.09
CA SER A 472 -11.87 30.88 25.11
C SER A 472 -12.38 31.51 23.80
N GLY A 473 -12.26 30.78 22.66
CA GLY A 473 -12.73 31.25 21.35
C GLY A 473 -14.24 31.09 21.10
N ILE A 474 -15.00 30.37 21.96
CA ILE A 474 -16.43 30.09 21.72
C ILE A 474 -17.26 31.37 21.71
N ALA A 475 -16.96 32.35 22.58
CA ALA A 475 -17.68 33.62 22.62
C ALA A 475 -17.58 34.37 21.26
N ALA A 476 -16.40 34.39 20.63
CA ALA A 476 -16.20 34.99 19.31
C ALA A 476 -16.97 34.23 18.20
N ALA A 477 -17.06 32.90 18.31
CA ALA A 477 -17.84 32.08 17.39
C ALA A 477 -19.34 32.37 17.50
N VAL A 478 -19.88 32.50 18.70
CA VAL A 478 -21.27 32.91 18.96
C VAL A 478 -21.53 34.31 18.41
N GLU A 479 -20.61 35.25 18.60
CA GLU A 479 -20.72 36.58 18.04
C GLU A 479 -20.74 36.59 16.51
N ALA A 480 -19.85 35.81 15.86
CA ALA A 480 -19.82 35.66 14.41
C ALA A 480 -21.16 35.11 13.89
N ALA A 481 -21.70 34.05 14.52
CA ALA A 481 -22.98 33.46 14.18
C ALA A 481 -24.14 34.48 14.34
N SER A 482 -24.21 35.21 15.45
CA SER A 482 -25.29 36.17 15.73
C SER A 482 -25.34 37.35 14.74
N LYS A 483 -24.21 37.67 14.08
CA LYS A 483 -24.08 38.74 13.08
C LYS A 483 -24.24 38.26 11.64
N SER A 484 -24.66 37.01 11.42
CA SER A 484 -24.74 36.41 10.09
C SER A 484 -26.13 35.82 9.80
N ASP A 485 -26.52 35.84 8.52
CA ASP A 485 -27.80 35.27 8.08
C ASP A 485 -27.79 33.75 8.22
N VAL A 486 -26.63 33.11 7.99
CA VAL A 486 -26.41 31.64 8.08
C VAL A 486 -25.06 31.40 8.75
N ALA A 487 -24.94 30.32 9.52
CA ALA A 487 -23.67 29.82 10.05
C ALA A 487 -23.32 28.45 9.41
N VAL A 488 -22.11 28.36 8.88
CA VAL A 488 -21.46 27.10 8.49
C VAL A 488 -20.48 26.72 9.59
N VAL A 489 -20.77 25.61 10.27
CA VAL A 489 -19.93 25.11 11.37
C VAL A 489 -19.14 23.93 10.86
N VAL A 490 -17.81 24.05 10.82
CA VAL A 490 -16.87 23.07 10.26
C VAL A 490 -16.16 22.35 11.39
N LEU A 491 -16.60 21.13 11.65
CA LEU A 491 -16.10 20.27 12.72
C LEU A 491 -15.61 18.96 12.14
N GLY A 492 -14.65 18.32 12.80
CA GLY A 492 -14.13 17.03 12.42
C GLY A 492 -12.89 16.68 13.23
N GLU A 493 -12.49 15.45 13.10
CA GLU A 493 -11.25 14.93 13.65
C GLU A 493 -10.07 15.20 12.69
N THR A 494 -8.87 14.83 13.10
CA THR A 494 -7.65 14.95 12.30
C THR A 494 -6.73 13.79 12.63
N SER A 495 -6.06 13.27 11.63
CA SER A 495 -4.99 12.27 11.79
C SER A 495 -3.63 12.88 12.16
N VAL A 496 -3.53 14.20 12.31
CA VAL A 496 -2.27 14.86 12.71
C VAL A 496 -1.70 14.31 14.03
N ILE A 497 -2.55 13.78 14.90
CA ILE A 497 -2.13 13.11 16.15
C ILE A 497 -1.42 11.78 15.85
N LEU A 498 -1.85 11.05 14.81
CA LEU A 498 -1.24 9.78 14.41
C LEU A 498 0.08 9.97 13.66
N SER A 499 0.24 11.05 12.93
CA SER A 499 1.49 11.41 12.26
C SER A 499 2.65 11.66 13.26
N GLY A 500 2.37 11.72 14.62
CA GLY A 500 3.31 11.68 15.76
C GLY A 500 3.97 10.34 16.00
N LEU A 501 3.46 9.31 15.42
CA LEU A 501 3.77 7.95 15.83
C LEU A 501 4.92 7.29 15.07
N GLY A 502 5.82 8.06 14.51
CA GLY A 502 7.12 7.52 14.14
C GLY A 502 7.31 7.10 12.69
N TRP A 503 6.37 7.33 11.80
CA TRP A 503 6.54 7.10 10.35
C TRP A 503 7.44 8.15 9.66
N GLY A 504 8.23 8.91 10.42
CA GLY A 504 9.24 9.84 9.87
C GLY A 504 8.67 11.03 9.08
N VAL A 505 7.37 11.18 9.00
CA VAL A 505 6.68 12.26 8.30
C VAL A 505 6.27 13.32 9.31
N GLY A 506 7.27 14.03 9.81
CA GLY A 506 7.18 15.36 10.36
C GLY A 506 6.17 15.65 11.45
N LEU A 507 6.42 15.14 12.65
CA LEU A 507 5.83 15.73 13.85
C LEU A 507 6.86 16.42 14.69
N GLY A 508 6.40 17.48 15.36
CA GLY A 508 7.19 18.21 16.32
C GLY A 508 7.73 17.30 17.42
N GLU A 509 8.92 17.60 17.89
CA GLU A 509 9.71 16.81 18.86
C GLU A 509 9.05 16.59 20.25
N ASN A 510 7.79 17.01 20.46
CA ASN A 510 7.15 17.10 21.80
C ASN A 510 5.83 16.34 21.96
N GLU A 511 5.39 15.50 21.01
CA GLU A 511 4.17 14.71 21.16
C GLU A 511 4.46 13.38 21.87
N PRO A 512 3.62 12.92 22.82
CA PRO A 512 3.80 11.64 23.48
C PRO A 512 3.64 10.51 22.47
N ARG A 513 4.66 9.67 22.37
CA ARG A 513 4.64 8.45 21.52
C ARG A 513 3.68 7.45 22.15
N ASP A 514 2.69 6.99 21.39
CA ASP A 514 1.93 5.81 21.76
C ASP A 514 2.86 4.60 21.67
N PRO A 515 3.16 3.88 22.76
CA PRO A 515 4.05 2.73 22.74
C PRO A 515 3.51 1.55 21.91
N PHE A 516 2.24 1.60 21.47
CA PHE A 516 1.57 0.53 20.72
C PHE A 516 1.49 0.77 19.21
N VAL A 517 2.03 1.89 18.72
CA VAL A 517 2.00 2.27 17.29
C VAL A 517 3.40 2.41 16.71
N SER A 518 4.41 1.85 17.33
CA SER A 518 5.71 1.68 16.69
C SER A 518 5.65 0.45 15.76
N GLY A 519 5.14 0.65 14.56
CA GLY A 519 5.26 -0.29 13.47
C GLY A 519 6.57 -0.13 12.75
#